data_2c3ba9d8dde3a6bd6246d0a4119ed600
#
_entry.id   2c3ba9d8dde3a6bd6246d0a4119ed600
#
_cell.length_a   1.000
_cell.length_b   1.000
_cell.length_c   1.000
_cell.angle_alpha   90.00
_cell.angle_beta   90.00
_cell.angle_gamma   90.00
#
_symmetry.space_group_name_H-M   'P 1'
#
loop_
_entity.id
_entity.type
_entity.pdbx_description
1 polymer ?
#
loop_
_entity_poly.entity_id
_entity_poly.type
_entity_poly.pdbx_seq_one_letter_code
_entity_poly.pdbx_strand_id
1 'polypeptide(L)'
;MSSIFLNEWKTPFNLPPFDQISDDDFLDAFEEGVKEELAHVDAIASNPEPPTFANTIEAGFAKDTILDRVLSAFYAVNGADTNPKREEIARIFSPKLADLSSKIYSNKVLFQRIDTLYQTRDTLGLTKEQHRVLTLTHQNWIRAGASLTGDAEVRMKEIKQRLSILGTEFAQNVLADERSWYMELTEDDLVGLPEFLIRAASAAGKEKGVSGPIITTSRSLYVPFMQFSPRRDLRQHAQAAWEKRGAEKNLDLAAEMVNLRHEMALLLGYENFSEYKLETEMAKTSDNVRKLLMDVWEPAKAQALADEKILTQMMQEDGINGPLEAWDWHYYAEKRRQADHDLDE
;
A
#
# COMPACT_ATOMS: atom_id res chain seq x y z
N MET A 1 -12.46 22.98 23.26
CA MET A 1 -12.46 22.68 21.80
C MET A 1 -11.74 23.80 21.09
N SER A 2 -10.67 23.49 20.42
CA SER A 2 -10.05 24.47 19.51
C SER A 2 -11.01 24.74 18.34
N SER A 3 -11.33 26.01 18.09
CA SER A 3 -12.24 26.40 17.03
C SER A 3 -11.61 26.34 15.63
N ILE A 4 -10.32 25.93 15.54
CA ILE A 4 -9.53 26.11 14.32
C ILE A 4 -10.02 25.23 13.15
N PHE A 5 -10.57 24.05 13.43
CA PHE A 5 -11.13 23.14 12.44
C PHE A 5 -12.65 23.32 12.21
N LEU A 6 -13.34 24.01 13.13
CA LEU A 6 -14.80 24.21 13.06
C LEU A 6 -15.20 25.28 12.06
N ASN A 7 -14.27 26.14 11.66
CA ASN A 7 -14.51 27.25 10.74
C ASN A 7 -13.63 27.08 9.49
N GLU A 8 -14.12 27.63 8.37
CA GLU A 8 -13.31 27.74 7.16
C GLU A 8 -12.05 28.59 7.42
N TRP A 9 -10.94 28.17 6.86
CA TRP A 9 -9.69 28.92 6.97
C TRP A 9 -9.67 30.11 6.02
N LYS A 10 -9.17 31.25 6.50
CA LYS A 10 -9.03 32.48 5.71
C LYS A 10 -7.57 32.76 5.33
N THR A 11 -6.74 31.73 5.36
CA THR A 11 -5.33 31.76 4.96
C THR A 11 -5.24 31.85 3.42
N PRO A 12 -4.07 32.28 2.88
CA PRO A 12 -3.84 32.20 1.43
C PRO A 12 -4.10 30.79 0.91
N PHE A 13 -4.89 30.69 -0.16
CA PHE A 13 -5.31 29.42 -0.77
C PHE A 13 -6.12 28.47 0.16
N ASN A 14 -6.67 28.98 1.26
CA ASN A 14 -7.36 28.18 2.29
C ASN A 14 -6.48 27.06 2.87
N LEU A 15 -5.16 27.27 2.91
CA LEU A 15 -4.25 26.29 3.50
C LEU A 15 -4.45 26.18 5.02
N PRO A 16 -4.20 24.99 5.63
CA PRO A 16 -4.25 24.84 7.08
C PRO A 16 -3.30 25.86 7.77
N PRO A 17 -3.74 26.57 8.79
CA PRO A 17 -2.85 27.46 9.57
C PRO A 17 -1.98 26.64 10.52
N PHE A 18 -0.98 25.95 9.97
CA PHE A 18 -0.11 25.01 10.70
C PHE A 18 0.61 25.62 11.91
N ASP A 19 0.86 26.93 11.90
CA ASP A 19 1.42 27.70 13.01
C ASP A 19 0.49 27.83 14.23
N GLN A 20 -0.82 27.55 14.03
CA GLN A 20 -1.86 27.65 15.05
C GLN A 20 -2.45 26.30 15.43
N ILE A 21 -2.11 25.22 14.69
CA ILE A 21 -2.62 23.87 14.94
C ILE A 21 -1.66 23.13 15.86
N SER A 22 -2.15 22.64 16.97
CA SER A 22 -1.42 21.73 17.87
C SER A 22 -1.92 20.29 17.75
N ASP A 23 -1.12 19.33 18.22
CA ASP A 23 -1.51 17.91 18.21
C ASP A 23 -2.75 17.64 19.08
N ASP A 24 -3.03 18.50 20.08
CA ASP A 24 -4.23 18.39 20.92
C ASP A 24 -5.53 18.78 20.22
N ASP A 25 -5.45 19.54 19.13
CA ASP A 25 -6.62 20.02 18.41
C ASP A 25 -7.28 18.95 17.55
N PHE A 26 -6.55 17.89 17.19
CA PHE A 26 -7.02 16.89 16.21
C PHE A 26 -8.12 15.98 16.73
N LEU A 27 -8.03 15.46 17.96
CA LEU A 27 -8.96 14.43 18.45
C LEU A 27 -10.39 14.92 18.58
N ASP A 28 -10.58 16.05 19.25
CA ASP A 28 -11.94 16.61 19.46
C ASP A 28 -12.57 17.05 18.14
N ALA A 29 -11.76 17.66 17.26
CA ALA A 29 -12.25 18.09 15.94
C ALA A 29 -12.58 16.89 15.04
N PHE A 30 -11.83 15.80 15.13
CA PHE A 30 -12.14 14.56 14.43
C PHE A 30 -13.49 13.97 14.86
N GLU A 31 -13.74 13.88 16.16
CA GLU A 31 -15.02 13.36 16.69
C GLU A 31 -16.21 14.21 16.22
N GLU A 32 -16.06 15.53 16.19
CA GLU A 32 -17.10 16.42 15.69
C GLU A 32 -17.28 16.28 14.18
N GLY A 33 -16.19 16.15 13.42
CA GLY A 33 -16.24 15.91 11.99
C GLY A 33 -16.92 14.58 11.63
N VAL A 34 -16.68 13.53 12.39
CA VAL A 34 -17.37 12.23 12.21
C VAL A 34 -18.87 12.36 12.45
N LYS A 35 -19.29 13.14 13.46
CA LYS A 35 -20.72 13.39 13.72
C LYS A 35 -21.36 14.23 12.60
N GLU A 36 -20.68 15.27 12.14
CA GLU A 36 -21.11 16.09 11.01
C GLU A 36 -21.32 15.23 9.77
N GLU A 37 -20.36 14.36 9.44
CA GLU A 37 -20.42 13.47 8.27
C GLU A 37 -21.59 12.49 8.36
N LEU A 38 -21.79 11.82 9.50
CA LEU A 38 -22.93 10.92 9.69
C LEU A 38 -24.26 11.65 9.59
N ALA A 39 -24.39 12.85 10.19
CA ALA A 39 -25.60 13.64 10.10
C ALA A 39 -25.88 14.10 8.66
N HIS A 40 -24.84 14.42 7.90
CA HIS A 40 -24.95 14.78 6.49
C HIS A 40 -25.43 13.60 5.63
N VAL A 41 -24.84 12.43 5.81
CA VAL A 41 -25.25 11.17 5.17
C VAL A 41 -26.72 10.84 5.48
N ASP A 42 -27.12 10.97 6.74
CA ASP A 42 -28.50 10.72 7.17
C ASP A 42 -29.49 11.75 6.56
N ALA A 43 -29.08 13.00 6.43
CA ALA A 43 -29.91 14.03 5.79
C ALA A 43 -30.14 13.73 4.29
N ILE A 44 -29.12 13.27 3.57
CA ILE A 44 -29.26 12.83 2.17
C ILE A 44 -30.16 11.59 2.09
N ALA A 45 -29.92 10.59 2.95
CA ALA A 45 -30.68 9.34 2.94
C ALA A 45 -32.17 9.56 3.25
N SER A 46 -32.49 10.44 4.21
CA SER A 46 -33.85 10.73 4.67
C SER A 46 -34.56 11.83 3.88
N ASN A 47 -33.94 12.39 2.84
CA ASN A 47 -34.59 13.43 2.02
C ASN A 47 -35.90 12.91 1.41
N PRO A 48 -37.03 13.52 1.69
CA PRO A 48 -38.36 13.09 1.23
C PRO A 48 -38.57 13.24 -0.28
N GLU A 49 -37.78 14.10 -0.93
CA GLU A 49 -37.90 14.32 -2.37
C GLU A 49 -37.33 13.11 -3.15
N PRO A 50 -37.87 12.83 -4.33
CA PRO A 50 -37.29 11.80 -5.21
C PRO A 50 -35.78 12.03 -5.44
N PRO A 51 -34.98 10.96 -5.57
CA PRO A 51 -33.56 11.12 -5.79
C PRO A 51 -33.28 11.85 -7.12
N THR A 52 -32.41 12.84 -7.05
CA THR A 52 -31.84 13.55 -8.20
C THR A 52 -30.32 13.52 -8.09
N PHE A 53 -29.61 13.78 -9.18
CA PHE A 53 -28.15 13.89 -9.14
C PHE A 53 -27.70 14.95 -8.11
N ALA A 54 -28.39 16.10 -8.09
CA ALA A 54 -28.10 17.21 -7.19
C ALA A 54 -28.32 16.86 -5.70
N ASN A 55 -29.50 16.29 -5.35
CA ASN A 55 -29.85 16.04 -3.95
C ASN A 55 -29.31 14.72 -3.38
N THR A 56 -28.60 13.91 -4.17
CA THR A 56 -28.07 12.61 -3.76
C THR A 56 -26.58 12.49 -4.02
N ILE A 57 -26.11 12.84 -5.21
CA ILE A 57 -24.69 12.69 -5.58
C ILE A 57 -23.92 13.98 -5.28
N GLU A 58 -24.31 15.11 -5.87
CA GLU A 58 -23.65 16.41 -5.60
C GLU A 58 -23.71 16.79 -4.13
N ALA A 59 -24.84 16.53 -3.47
CA ALA A 59 -24.98 16.77 -2.04
C ALA A 59 -23.91 16.04 -1.23
N GLY A 60 -23.48 14.85 -1.63
CA GLY A 60 -22.42 14.08 -0.95
C GLY A 60 -21.01 14.64 -1.15
N PHE A 61 -20.79 15.47 -2.20
CA PHE A 61 -19.48 16.04 -2.51
C PHE A 61 -19.38 17.55 -2.23
N ALA A 62 -20.46 18.17 -1.81
CA ALA A 62 -20.59 19.62 -1.86
C ALA A 62 -19.92 20.39 -0.72
N LYS A 63 -19.15 19.74 0.18
CA LYS A 63 -18.62 20.45 1.36
C LYS A 63 -17.17 20.13 1.68
N ASP A 64 -16.43 21.18 2.02
CA ASP A 64 -15.25 21.19 2.87
C ASP A 64 -15.70 20.93 4.32
N THR A 65 -15.76 19.65 4.72
CA THR A 65 -16.25 19.25 6.03
C THR A 65 -15.21 19.47 7.12
N ILE A 66 -15.63 19.48 8.38
CA ILE A 66 -14.70 19.47 9.51
C ILE A 66 -13.75 18.27 9.37
N LEU A 67 -14.27 17.10 9.01
CA LEU A 67 -13.49 15.88 8.85
C LEU A 67 -12.42 16.03 7.76
N ASP A 68 -12.75 16.60 6.61
CA ASP A 68 -11.78 16.85 5.51
C ASP A 68 -10.63 17.75 5.97
N ARG A 69 -10.96 18.84 6.68
CA ARG A 69 -9.94 19.75 7.22
C ARG A 69 -9.03 19.06 8.23
N VAL A 70 -9.62 18.31 9.14
CA VAL A 70 -8.84 17.56 10.16
C VAL A 70 -7.93 16.54 9.51
N LEU A 71 -8.45 15.70 8.60
CA LEU A 71 -7.68 14.62 7.99
C LEU A 71 -6.59 15.15 7.07
N SER A 72 -6.89 16.18 6.25
CA SER A 72 -5.88 16.76 5.36
C SER A 72 -4.72 17.38 6.14
N ALA A 73 -5.01 18.17 7.19
CA ALA A 73 -3.98 18.76 8.03
C ALA A 73 -3.20 17.69 8.83
N PHE A 74 -3.91 16.74 9.44
CA PHE A 74 -3.29 15.68 10.24
C PHE A 74 -2.34 14.82 9.42
N TYR A 75 -2.80 14.27 8.29
CA TYR A 75 -1.97 13.38 7.48
C TYR A 75 -0.81 14.12 6.79
N ALA A 76 -0.95 15.41 6.50
CA ALA A 76 0.16 16.21 6.01
C ALA A 76 1.29 16.29 7.05
N VAL A 77 0.98 16.66 8.30
CA VAL A 77 2.01 16.77 9.34
C VAL A 77 2.52 15.41 9.82
N ASN A 78 1.63 14.41 9.93
CA ASN A 78 2.04 13.06 10.35
C ASN A 78 2.94 12.37 9.31
N GLY A 79 2.74 12.66 8.02
CA GLY A 79 3.57 12.11 6.95
C GLY A 79 4.93 12.78 6.79
N ALA A 80 5.02 14.07 7.11
CA ALA A 80 6.24 14.85 6.93
C ALA A 80 7.12 14.89 8.20
N ASP A 81 6.51 14.95 9.38
CA ASP A 81 7.19 15.13 10.67
C ASP A 81 6.37 14.50 11.79
N THR A 82 6.41 13.17 11.91
CA THR A 82 5.68 12.44 12.95
C THR A 82 6.34 12.52 14.32
N ASN A 83 5.54 12.29 15.35
CA ASN A 83 5.99 12.16 16.74
C ASN A 83 5.13 11.10 17.47
N PRO A 84 5.52 10.65 18.69
CA PRO A 84 4.77 9.60 19.41
C PRO A 84 3.30 9.93 19.65
N LYS A 85 2.94 11.21 19.82
CA LYS A 85 1.56 11.65 20.01
C LYS A 85 0.74 11.55 18.72
N ARG A 86 1.30 11.97 17.58
CA ARG A 86 0.66 11.81 16.26
C ARG A 86 0.50 10.36 15.88
N GLU A 87 1.46 9.51 16.19
CA GLU A 87 1.33 8.06 15.99
C GLU A 87 0.19 7.46 16.83
N GLU A 88 -0.01 7.93 18.07
CA GLU A 88 -1.14 7.53 18.90
C GLU A 88 -2.47 7.99 18.31
N ILE A 89 -2.56 9.25 17.86
CA ILE A 89 -3.74 9.80 17.18
C ILE A 89 -4.05 8.99 15.91
N ALA A 90 -3.06 8.64 15.09
CA ALA A 90 -3.25 7.81 13.91
C ALA A 90 -3.83 6.43 14.26
N ARG A 91 -3.37 5.82 15.36
CA ARG A 91 -3.94 4.55 15.87
C ARG A 91 -5.40 4.68 16.31
N ILE A 92 -5.82 5.85 16.78
CA ILE A 92 -7.21 6.16 17.15
C ILE A 92 -8.06 6.43 15.90
N PHE A 93 -7.55 7.20 14.95
CA PHE A 93 -8.28 7.57 13.72
C PHE A 93 -8.61 6.37 12.85
N SER A 94 -7.64 5.48 12.63
CA SER A 94 -7.77 4.37 11.69
C SER A 94 -9.00 3.48 11.93
N PRO A 95 -9.26 2.93 13.14
CA PRO A 95 -10.45 2.11 13.38
C PRO A 95 -11.76 2.92 13.31
N LYS A 96 -11.74 4.20 13.70
CA LYS A 96 -12.94 5.06 13.64
C LYS A 96 -13.31 5.43 12.22
N LEU A 97 -12.34 5.68 11.35
CA LEU A 97 -12.57 5.88 9.91
C LEU A 97 -13.10 4.62 9.25
N ALA A 98 -12.59 3.45 9.64
CA ALA A 98 -13.12 2.18 9.14
C ALA A 98 -14.59 1.95 9.59
N ASP A 99 -14.92 2.30 10.84
CA ASP A 99 -16.29 2.23 11.36
C ASP A 99 -17.21 3.23 10.65
N LEU A 100 -16.77 4.48 10.46
CA LEU A 100 -17.49 5.50 9.69
C LEU A 100 -17.79 5.01 8.27
N SER A 101 -16.77 4.54 7.56
CA SER A 101 -16.92 3.98 6.21
C SER A 101 -17.92 2.81 6.20
N SER A 102 -17.83 1.90 7.18
CA SER A 102 -18.76 0.79 7.31
C SER A 102 -20.21 1.26 7.52
N LYS A 103 -20.43 2.25 8.38
CA LYS A 103 -21.76 2.83 8.62
C LYS A 103 -22.34 3.48 7.37
N ILE A 104 -21.53 4.26 6.63
CA ILE A 104 -21.95 4.87 5.38
C ILE A 104 -22.38 3.80 4.39
N TYR A 105 -21.49 2.87 4.04
CA TYR A 105 -21.77 1.86 3.01
C TYR A 105 -22.82 0.81 3.43
N SER A 106 -23.17 0.70 4.70
CA SER A 106 -24.28 -0.13 5.17
C SER A 106 -25.65 0.60 5.14
N ASN A 107 -25.68 1.90 4.82
CA ASN A 107 -26.93 2.66 4.74
C ASN A 107 -27.73 2.26 3.49
N LYS A 108 -28.66 1.33 3.67
CA LYS A 108 -29.48 0.78 2.58
C LYS A 108 -30.39 1.85 1.92
N VAL A 109 -30.82 2.86 2.68
CA VAL A 109 -31.69 3.93 2.14
C VAL A 109 -30.90 4.82 1.19
N LEU A 110 -29.69 5.21 1.58
CA LEU A 110 -28.81 5.98 0.69
C LEU A 110 -28.41 5.17 -0.55
N PHE A 111 -28.07 3.89 -0.37
CA PHE A 111 -27.76 3.02 -1.50
C PHE A 111 -28.95 2.93 -2.49
N GLN A 112 -30.17 2.78 -2.00
CA GLN A 112 -31.35 2.72 -2.87
C GLN A 112 -31.55 4.00 -3.69
N ARG A 113 -31.25 5.18 -3.12
CA ARG A 113 -31.28 6.45 -3.85
C ARG A 113 -30.24 6.48 -4.96
N ILE A 114 -29.01 6.05 -4.67
CA ILE A 114 -27.91 5.97 -5.65
C ILE A 114 -28.26 4.96 -6.75
N ASP A 115 -28.75 3.78 -6.39
CA ASP A 115 -29.11 2.73 -7.35
C ASP A 115 -30.26 3.17 -8.27
N THR A 116 -31.30 3.84 -7.74
CA THR A 116 -32.40 4.40 -8.54
C THR A 116 -31.88 5.36 -9.62
N LEU A 117 -30.95 6.24 -9.26
CA LEU A 117 -30.31 7.15 -10.22
C LEU A 117 -29.47 6.40 -11.25
N TYR A 118 -28.72 5.39 -10.81
CA TYR A 118 -27.88 4.60 -11.70
C TYR A 118 -28.69 3.82 -12.74
N GLN A 119 -29.80 3.21 -12.34
CA GLN A 119 -30.69 2.47 -13.25
C GLN A 119 -31.33 3.37 -14.32
N THR A 120 -31.54 4.64 -14.02
CA THR A 120 -32.16 5.61 -14.93
C THR A 120 -31.16 6.59 -15.56
N ARG A 121 -29.86 6.44 -15.34
CA ARG A 121 -28.80 7.40 -15.67
C ARG A 121 -28.81 7.92 -17.10
N ASP A 122 -29.19 7.06 -18.07
CA ASP A 122 -29.18 7.41 -19.49
C ASP A 122 -30.33 8.36 -19.86
N THR A 123 -31.35 8.51 -18.99
CA THR A 123 -32.52 9.38 -19.20
C THR A 123 -32.51 10.67 -18.38
N LEU A 124 -31.51 10.83 -17.48
CA LEU A 124 -31.43 11.97 -16.57
C LEU A 124 -30.85 13.25 -17.20
N GLY A 125 -30.41 13.21 -18.45
CA GLY A 125 -29.81 14.38 -19.11
C GLY A 125 -28.46 14.81 -18.49
N LEU A 126 -27.72 13.88 -17.87
CA LEU A 126 -26.43 14.13 -17.22
C LEU A 126 -25.34 14.51 -18.21
N THR A 127 -24.44 15.38 -17.81
CA THR A 127 -23.17 15.59 -18.54
C THR A 127 -22.33 14.31 -18.53
N LYS A 128 -21.33 14.20 -19.40
CA LYS A 128 -20.42 13.05 -19.41
C LYS A 128 -19.71 12.86 -18.07
N GLU A 129 -19.34 13.95 -17.42
CA GLU A 129 -18.69 13.93 -16.12
C GLU A 129 -19.66 13.44 -15.04
N GLN A 130 -20.85 14.01 -14.94
CA GLN A 130 -21.88 13.58 -13.99
C GLN A 130 -22.27 12.12 -14.16
N HIS A 131 -22.42 11.67 -15.41
CA HIS A 131 -22.67 10.26 -15.72
C HIS A 131 -21.52 9.37 -15.21
N ARG A 132 -20.26 9.80 -15.41
CA ARG A 132 -19.09 9.07 -14.92
C ARG A 132 -19.02 9.04 -13.39
N VAL A 133 -19.26 10.16 -12.72
CA VAL A 133 -19.31 10.26 -11.25
C VAL A 133 -20.36 9.30 -10.68
N LEU A 134 -21.60 9.34 -11.21
CA LEU A 134 -22.67 8.45 -10.77
C LEU A 134 -22.30 6.97 -10.96
N THR A 135 -21.69 6.64 -12.10
CA THR A 135 -21.26 5.27 -12.39
C THR A 135 -20.20 4.80 -11.38
N LEU A 136 -19.20 5.62 -11.10
CA LEU A 136 -18.14 5.26 -10.14
C LEU A 136 -18.67 5.20 -8.71
N THR A 137 -19.57 6.13 -8.33
CA THR A 137 -20.21 6.11 -7.02
C THR A 137 -20.98 4.80 -6.82
N HIS A 138 -21.88 4.46 -7.74
CA HIS A 138 -22.64 3.21 -7.68
C HIS A 138 -21.72 1.99 -7.62
N GLN A 139 -20.69 1.92 -8.49
CA GLN A 139 -19.72 0.84 -8.50
C GLN A 139 -19.01 0.69 -7.14
N ASN A 140 -18.61 1.80 -6.51
CA ASN A 140 -17.97 1.77 -5.19
C ASN A 140 -18.90 1.18 -4.12
N TRP A 141 -20.18 1.53 -4.15
CA TRP A 141 -21.18 0.97 -3.23
C TRP A 141 -21.39 -0.52 -3.45
N ILE A 142 -21.51 -0.98 -4.69
CA ILE A 142 -21.59 -2.42 -5.02
C ILE A 142 -20.35 -3.15 -4.50
N ARG A 143 -19.16 -2.63 -4.76
CA ARG A 143 -17.88 -3.21 -4.33
C ARG A 143 -17.71 -3.20 -2.81
N ALA A 144 -18.32 -2.25 -2.13
CA ALA A 144 -18.42 -2.25 -0.67
C ALA A 144 -19.37 -3.32 -0.11
N GLY A 145 -20.22 -3.93 -0.96
CA GLY A 145 -21.19 -4.95 -0.58
C GLY A 145 -22.59 -4.41 -0.28
N ALA A 146 -22.90 -3.18 -0.68
CA ALA A 146 -24.18 -2.55 -0.38
C ALA A 146 -25.39 -3.28 -0.98
N SER A 147 -25.22 -4.00 -2.07
CA SER A 147 -26.27 -4.83 -2.70
C SER A 147 -26.49 -6.19 -2.02
N LEU A 148 -25.58 -6.62 -1.13
CA LEU A 148 -25.70 -7.89 -0.46
C LEU A 148 -26.77 -7.85 0.63
N THR A 149 -27.44 -9.01 0.83
CA THR A 149 -28.49 -9.19 1.84
C THR A 149 -28.36 -10.55 2.51
N GLY A 150 -28.93 -10.70 3.70
CA GLY A 150 -28.97 -11.97 4.42
C GLY A 150 -27.57 -12.54 4.71
N ASP A 151 -27.43 -13.85 4.50
CA ASP A 151 -26.19 -14.58 4.80
C ASP A 151 -24.96 -14.04 4.02
N ALA A 152 -25.16 -13.58 2.78
CA ALA A 152 -24.08 -13.03 1.97
C ALA A 152 -23.51 -11.72 2.55
N GLU A 153 -24.37 -10.86 3.12
CA GLU A 153 -23.94 -9.63 3.80
C GLU A 153 -23.14 -9.95 5.07
N VAL A 154 -23.63 -10.90 5.89
CA VAL A 154 -22.92 -11.36 7.09
C VAL A 154 -21.57 -11.94 6.72
N ARG A 155 -21.55 -12.83 5.73
CA ARG A 155 -20.31 -13.48 5.28
C ARG A 155 -19.28 -12.48 4.74
N MET A 156 -19.70 -11.49 3.97
CA MET A 156 -18.82 -10.42 3.47
C MET A 156 -18.16 -9.65 4.62
N LYS A 157 -18.90 -9.35 5.68
CA LYS A 157 -18.36 -8.66 6.86
C LYS A 157 -17.30 -9.51 7.58
N GLU A 158 -17.57 -10.80 7.77
CA GLU A 158 -16.60 -11.75 8.33
C GLU A 158 -15.32 -11.83 7.51
N ILE A 159 -15.44 -11.95 6.17
CA ILE A 159 -14.29 -12.00 5.25
C ILE A 159 -13.45 -10.74 5.38
N LYS A 160 -14.05 -9.55 5.34
CA LYS A 160 -13.33 -8.27 5.46
C LYS A 160 -12.58 -8.17 6.80
N GLN A 161 -13.25 -8.56 7.89
CA GLN A 161 -12.65 -8.56 9.22
C GLN A 161 -11.46 -9.54 9.29
N ARG A 162 -11.63 -10.75 8.78
CA ARG A 162 -10.57 -11.77 8.77
C ARG A 162 -9.38 -11.34 7.90
N LEU A 163 -9.62 -10.79 6.71
CA LEU A 163 -8.57 -10.27 5.84
C LEU A 163 -7.77 -9.13 6.49
N SER A 164 -8.42 -8.26 7.26
CA SER A 164 -7.73 -7.20 8.00
C SER A 164 -6.77 -7.77 9.07
N ILE A 165 -7.23 -8.78 9.82
CA ILE A 165 -6.41 -9.47 10.83
C ILE A 165 -5.22 -10.15 10.15
N LEU A 166 -5.47 -10.95 9.11
CA LEU A 166 -4.44 -11.67 8.36
C LEU A 166 -3.40 -10.72 7.74
N GLY A 167 -3.83 -9.58 7.21
CA GLY A 167 -2.92 -8.59 6.64
C GLY A 167 -1.99 -7.98 7.68
N THR A 168 -2.51 -7.69 8.87
CA THR A 168 -1.71 -7.19 10.00
C THR A 168 -0.71 -8.25 10.48
N GLU A 169 -1.15 -9.48 10.67
CA GLU A 169 -0.33 -10.60 11.12
C GLU A 169 0.79 -10.91 10.11
N PHE A 170 0.45 -10.92 8.81
CA PHE A 170 1.42 -11.10 7.73
C PHE A 170 2.53 -10.04 7.79
N ALA A 171 2.17 -8.77 7.89
CA ALA A 171 3.14 -7.67 7.96
C ALA A 171 4.01 -7.75 9.21
N GLN A 172 3.42 -8.08 10.37
CA GLN A 172 4.17 -8.23 11.63
C GLN A 172 5.17 -9.39 11.57
N ASN A 173 4.83 -10.51 10.94
CA ASN A 173 5.73 -11.64 10.78
C ASN A 173 6.95 -11.28 9.91
N VAL A 174 6.74 -10.58 8.78
CA VAL A 174 7.86 -10.10 7.95
C VAL A 174 8.75 -9.15 8.75
N LEU A 175 8.16 -8.21 9.47
CA LEU A 175 8.89 -7.22 10.26
C LEU A 175 9.68 -7.88 11.41
N ALA A 176 9.13 -8.93 12.02
CA ALA A 176 9.81 -9.70 13.07
C ALA A 176 11.05 -10.40 12.51
N ASP A 177 10.95 -11.03 11.35
CA ASP A 177 12.07 -11.68 10.69
C ASP A 177 13.16 -10.66 10.30
N GLU A 178 12.78 -9.52 9.72
CA GLU A 178 13.73 -8.43 9.40
C GLU A 178 14.46 -7.89 10.64
N ARG A 179 13.77 -7.83 11.78
CA ARG A 179 14.36 -7.38 13.03
C ARG A 179 15.26 -8.43 13.69
N SER A 180 14.99 -9.70 13.47
CA SER A 180 15.71 -10.80 14.15
C SER A 180 17.00 -11.18 13.47
N TRP A 181 17.09 -11.03 12.13
CA TRP A 181 18.24 -11.47 11.37
C TRP A 181 19.28 -10.35 11.15
N TYR A 182 20.53 -10.69 11.37
CA TYR A 182 21.67 -9.92 10.93
C TYR A 182 22.89 -10.84 10.75
N MET A 183 23.88 -10.40 9.99
CA MET A 183 25.14 -11.06 9.76
C MET A 183 26.27 -10.11 10.17
N GLU A 184 27.09 -10.51 11.12
CA GLU A 184 28.28 -9.75 11.55
C GLU A 184 29.38 -9.86 10.49
N LEU A 185 30.11 -8.78 10.26
CA LEU A 185 31.23 -8.72 9.35
C LEU A 185 32.53 -8.54 10.15
N THR A 186 33.56 -9.28 9.77
CA THR A 186 34.92 -9.05 10.25
C THR A 186 35.64 -7.98 9.44
N GLU A 187 36.82 -7.53 9.89
CA GLU A 187 37.61 -6.56 9.12
C GLU A 187 37.95 -7.08 7.71
N ASP A 188 38.22 -8.38 7.56
CA ASP A 188 38.50 -9.00 6.26
C ASP A 188 37.28 -9.01 5.33
N ASP A 189 36.07 -9.03 5.88
CA ASP A 189 34.81 -9.02 5.11
C ASP A 189 34.46 -7.63 4.58
N LEU A 190 35.12 -6.57 5.09
CA LEU A 190 34.95 -5.19 4.64
C LEU A 190 35.78 -4.87 3.40
N VAL A 191 36.73 -5.72 3.05
CA VAL A 191 37.57 -5.50 1.86
C VAL A 191 36.72 -5.50 0.60
N GLY A 192 36.82 -4.40 -0.20
CA GLY A 192 36.06 -4.23 -1.43
C GLY A 192 34.69 -3.60 -1.25
N LEU A 193 34.25 -3.33 -0.01
CA LEU A 193 33.02 -2.60 0.25
C LEU A 193 33.24 -1.08 0.16
N PRO A 194 32.30 -0.31 -0.44
CA PRO A 194 32.37 1.14 -0.44
C PRO A 194 32.26 1.72 0.98
N GLU A 195 32.89 2.89 1.20
CA GLU A 195 32.93 3.52 2.53
C GLU A 195 31.52 3.85 3.07
N PHE A 196 30.58 4.24 2.21
CA PHE A 196 29.20 4.53 2.62
C PHE A 196 28.53 3.28 3.22
N LEU A 197 28.77 2.10 2.64
CA LEU A 197 28.21 0.86 3.12
C LEU A 197 28.85 0.42 4.45
N ILE A 198 30.17 0.57 4.59
CA ILE A 198 30.88 0.27 5.84
C ILE A 198 30.35 1.16 6.97
N ARG A 199 30.13 2.46 6.71
CA ARG A 199 29.54 3.37 7.70
C ARG A 199 28.11 2.98 8.07
N ALA A 200 27.28 2.64 7.09
CA ALA A 200 25.90 2.20 7.30
C ALA A 200 25.84 0.88 8.10
N ALA A 201 26.67 -0.08 7.76
CA ALA A 201 26.78 -1.36 8.46
C ALA A 201 27.24 -1.20 9.92
N SER A 202 28.20 -0.30 10.16
CA SER A 202 28.68 0.02 11.51
C SER A 202 27.60 0.75 12.35
N ALA A 203 26.82 1.65 11.73
CA ALA A 203 25.71 2.30 12.40
C ALA A 203 24.61 1.29 12.77
N ALA A 204 24.28 0.36 11.88
CA ALA A 204 23.33 -0.72 12.14
C ALA A 204 23.78 -1.65 13.27
N GLY A 205 25.09 -1.97 13.33
CA GLY A 205 25.67 -2.74 14.43
C GLY A 205 25.48 -2.02 15.77
N LYS A 206 25.82 -0.75 15.81
CA LYS A 206 25.64 0.09 17.02
C LYS A 206 24.17 0.14 17.47
N GLU A 207 23.24 0.28 16.55
CA GLU A 207 21.79 0.30 16.84
C GLU A 207 21.33 -1.05 17.43
N LYS A 208 21.87 -2.15 16.95
CA LYS A 208 21.61 -3.51 17.45
C LYS A 208 22.36 -3.87 18.73
N GLY A 209 23.28 -3.02 19.21
CA GLY A 209 24.14 -3.31 20.35
C GLY A 209 25.25 -4.34 20.05
N VAL A 210 25.61 -4.52 18.77
CA VAL A 210 26.69 -5.37 18.30
C VAL A 210 27.96 -4.52 18.16
N SER A 211 29.12 -5.06 18.50
CA SER A 211 30.38 -4.32 18.52
C SER A 211 30.99 -4.07 17.14
N GLY A 212 30.52 -4.74 16.10
CA GLY A 212 31.04 -4.68 14.74
C GLY A 212 29.99 -4.23 13.71
N PRO A 213 30.42 -4.04 12.43
CA PRO A 213 29.51 -3.78 11.33
C PRO A 213 28.64 -5.01 11.04
N ILE A 214 27.39 -4.78 10.70
CA ILE A 214 26.42 -5.85 10.38
C ILE A 214 25.70 -5.58 9.06
N ILE A 215 25.30 -6.65 8.39
CA ILE A 215 24.33 -6.62 7.30
C ILE A 215 23.00 -7.14 7.81
N THR A 216 21.93 -6.40 7.50
CA THR A 216 20.55 -6.80 7.76
C THR A 216 19.81 -7.07 6.46
N THR A 217 18.56 -7.54 6.52
CA THR A 217 17.69 -7.66 5.35
C THR A 217 17.02 -6.34 4.93
N SER A 218 17.44 -5.16 5.46
CA SER A 218 17.01 -3.89 4.92
C SER A 218 17.59 -3.66 3.52
N ARG A 219 16.80 -3.11 2.59
CA ARG A 219 17.27 -2.88 1.21
C ARG A 219 18.51 -1.99 1.13
N SER A 220 18.63 -1.03 2.04
CA SER A 220 19.75 -0.09 2.08
C SER A 220 21.09 -0.74 2.47
N LEU A 221 21.07 -1.88 3.15
CA LEU A 221 22.29 -2.66 3.46
C LEU A 221 22.42 -3.88 2.55
N TYR A 222 21.33 -4.62 2.33
CA TYR A 222 21.34 -5.85 1.54
C TYR A 222 21.75 -5.61 0.08
N VAL A 223 21.10 -4.67 -0.62
CA VAL A 223 21.35 -4.47 -2.05
C VAL A 223 22.81 -4.03 -2.31
N PRO A 224 23.34 -2.98 -1.64
CA PRO A 224 24.75 -2.63 -1.83
C PRO A 224 25.71 -3.74 -1.43
N PHE A 225 25.41 -4.52 -0.37
CA PHE A 225 26.25 -5.65 0.00
C PHE A 225 26.30 -6.71 -1.10
N MET A 226 25.16 -7.03 -1.72
CA MET A 226 25.09 -7.95 -2.86
C MET A 226 25.83 -7.44 -4.11
N GLN A 227 25.90 -6.12 -4.29
CA GLN A 227 26.58 -5.48 -5.42
C GLN A 227 28.10 -5.42 -5.24
N PHE A 228 28.57 -5.14 -4.03
CA PHE A 228 29.98 -4.78 -3.80
C PHE A 228 30.82 -5.82 -3.06
N SER A 229 30.18 -6.72 -2.29
CA SER A 229 30.96 -7.71 -1.52
C SER A 229 31.60 -8.75 -2.42
N PRO A 230 32.95 -8.92 -2.40
CA PRO A 230 33.62 -9.99 -3.13
C PRO A 230 33.38 -11.38 -2.48
N ARG A 231 32.91 -11.43 -1.24
CA ARG A 231 32.70 -12.66 -0.46
C ARG A 231 31.41 -13.37 -0.94
N ARG A 232 31.59 -14.28 -1.88
CA ARG A 232 30.53 -15.10 -2.48
C ARG A 232 29.71 -15.87 -1.47
N ASP A 233 30.38 -16.45 -0.48
CA ASP A 233 29.80 -17.23 0.63
C ASP A 233 28.85 -16.34 1.49
N LEU A 234 29.26 -15.11 1.79
CA LEU A 234 28.46 -14.18 2.56
C LEU A 234 27.27 -13.63 1.73
N ARG A 235 27.47 -13.41 0.41
CA ARG A 235 26.34 -13.07 -0.48
C ARG A 235 25.29 -14.18 -0.50
N GLN A 236 25.71 -15.45 -0.60
CA GLN A 236 24.81 -16.60 -0.52
C GLN A 236 24.04 -16.64 0.79
N HIS A 237 24.71 -16.37 1.91
CA HIS A 237 24.06 -16.33 3.23
C HIS A 237 23.03 -15.18 3.31
N ALA A 238 23.38 -13.99 2.86
CA ALA A 238 22.47 -12.83 2.82
C ALA A 238 21.25 -13.07 1.90
N GLN A 239 21.46 -13.67 0.71
CA GLN A 239 20.41 -14.04 -0.23
C GLN A 239 19.42 -15.03 0.40
N ALA A 240 19.92 -16.06 1.06
CA ALA A 240 19.08 -17.06 1.72
C ALA A 240 18.20 -16.45 2.82
N ALA A 241 18.74 -15.51 3.58
CA ALA A 241 17.98 -14.79 4.60
C ALA A 241 16.92 -13.86 3.97
N TRP A 242 17.30 -13.17 2.90
CA TRP A 242 16.38 -12.30 2.16
C TRP A 242 15.16 -13.05 1.62
N GLU A 243 15.36 -14.20 1.02
CA GLU A 243 14.30 -15.02 0.41
C GLU A 243 13.38 -15.69 1.44
N LYS A 244 13.89 -15.97 2.62
CA LYS A 244 13.13 -16.66 3.68
C LYS A 244 12.27 -15.75 4.54
N ARG A 245 12.31 -14.42 4.35
CA ARG A 245 11.53 -13.49 5.17
C ARG A 245 10.05 -13.82 5.15
N GLY A 246 9.48 -14.05 6.31
CA GLY A 246 8.08 -14.38 6.52
C GLY A 246 7.67 -15.79 6.05
N ALA A 247 8.53 -16.56 5.40
CA ALA A 247 8.15 -17.83 4.76
C ALA A 247 7.58 -18.85 5.76
N GLU A 248 8.17 -18.97 6.95
CA GLU A 248 7.74 -19.97 7.93
C GLU A 248 6.33 -19.75 8.46
N LYS A 249 5.90 -18.48 8.59
CA LYS A 249 4.64 -18.12 9.25
C LYS A 249 3.56 -17.63 8.27
N ASN A 250 3.96 -17.15 7.10
CA ASN A 250 3.04 -16.44 6.20
C ASN A 250 2.48 -17.30 5.07
N LEU A 251 2.98 -18.51 4.81
CA LEU A 251 2.46 -19.34 3.72
C LEU A 251 1.01 -19.72 3.94
N ASP A 252 0.65 -20.17 5.14
CA ASP A 252 -0.74 -20.52 5.46
C ASP A 252 -1.64 -19.29 5.49
N LEU A 253 -1.14 -18.16 6.03
CA LEU A 253 -1.88 -16.87 6.00
C LEU A 253 -2.14 -16.42 4.56
N ALA A 254 -1.14 -16.51 3.68
CA ALA A 254 -1.27 -16.16 2.28
C ALA A 254 -2.33 -17.04 1.58
N ALA A 255 -2.32 -18.35 1.83
CA ALA A 255 -3.29 -19.29 1.28
C ALA A 255 -4.72 -18.96 1.75
N GLU A 256 -4.90 -18.67 3.04
CA GLU A 256 -6.20 -18.23 3.59
C GLU A 256 -6.64 -16.90 2.96
N MET A 257 -5.75 -15.92 2.85
CA MET A 257 -6.06 -14.61 2.24
C MET A 257 -6.50 -14.75 0.77
N VAL A 258 -5.85 -15.61 -0.01
CA VAL A 258 -6.22 -15.87 -1.42
C VAL A 258 -7.62 -16.48 -1.50
N ASN A 259 -7.91 -17.47 -0.67
CA ASN A 259 -9.22 -18.13 -0.63
C ASN A 259 -10.35 -17.15 -0.21
N LEU A 260 -10.13 -16.34 0.81
CA LEU A 260 -11.11 -15.34 1.25
C LEU A 260 -11.35 -14.25 0.19
N ARG A 261 -10.30 -13.82 -0.52
CA ARG A 261 -10.42 -12.87 -1.63
C ARG A 261 -11.20 -13.46 -2.80
N HIS A 262 -11.01 -14.73 -3.11
CA HIS A 262 -11.79 -15.41 -4.12
C HIS A 262 -13.27 -15.51 -3.72
N GLU A 263 -13.56 -15.94 -2.50
CA GLU A 263 -14.93 -15.99 -1.96
C GLU A 263 -15.60 -14.61 -1.99
N MET A 264 -14.88 -13.55 -1.57
CA MET A 264 -15.35 -12.19 -1.65
C MET A 264 -15.74 -11.77 -3.07
N ALA A 265 -14.90 -12.11 -4.06
CA ALA A 265 -15.19 -11.81 -5.47
C ALA A 265 -16.46 -12.51 -5.96
N LEU A 266 -16.63 -13.80 -5.62
CA LEU A 266 -17.84 -14.58 -5.96
C LEU A 266 -19.10 -13.98 -5.32
N LEU A 267 -19.05 -13.56 -4.05
CA LEU A 267 -20.18 -12.90 -3.37
C LEU A 267 -20.60 -11.61 -4.07
N LEU A 268 -19.66 -10.89 -4.69
CA LEU A 268 -19.90 -9.67 -5.44
C LEU A 268 -20.25 -9.90 -6.91
N GLY A 269 -20.35 -11.17 -7.36
CA GLY A 269 -20.72 -11.53 -8.72
C GLY A 269 -19.57 -11.54 -9.73
N TYR A 270 -18.32 -11.46 -9.29
CA TYR A 270 -17.14 -11.58 -10.15
C TYR A 270 -16.70 -13.04 -10.26
N GLU A 271 -16.15 -13.41 -11.40
CA GLU A 271 -15.65 -14.76 -11.64
C GLU A 271 -14.46 -15.11 -10.71
N ASN A 272 -13.61 -14.15 -10.46
CA ASN A 272 -12.44 -14.29 -9.57
C ASN A 272 -11.97 -12.92 -9.03
N PHE A 273 -11.00 -12.94 -8.12
CA PHE A 273 -10.48 -11.73 -7.51
C PHE A 273 -9.74 -10.82 -8.50
N SER A 274 -9.11 -11.36 -9.55
CA SER A 274 -8.43 -10.55 -10.56
C SER A 274 -9.43 -9.69 -11.33
N GLU A 275 -10.57 -10.24 -11.75
CA GLU A 275 -11.63 -9.48 -12.44
C GLU A 275 -12.21 -8.40 -11.52
N TYR A 276 -12.49 -8.74 -10.25
CA TYR A 276 -12.89 -7.76 -9.25
C TYR A 276 -11.87 -6.63 -9.12
N LYS A 277 -10.56 -6.95 -9.00
CA LYS A 277 -9.53 -5.94 -8.80
C LYS A 277 -9.32 -5.07 -10.03
N LEU A 278 -9.28 -5.66 -11.21
CA LEU A 278 -8.95 -5.00 -12.47
C LEU A 278 -10.05 -4.09 -13.01
N GLU A 279 -11.30 -4.32 -12.64
CA GLU A 279 -12.42 -3.50 -13.12
C GLU A 279 -12.18 -1.98 -12.95
N THR A 280 -11.56 -1.57 -11.87
CA THR A 280 -11.26 -0.17 -11.57
C THR A 280 -9.86 0.28 -11.97
N GLU A 281 -8.99 -0.65 -12.38
CA GLU A 281 -7.62 -0.35 -12.79
C GLU A 281 -7.55 0.02 -14.29
N MET A 282 -6.42 0.57 -14.75
CA MET A 282 -6.22 0.96 -16.16
C MET A 282 -6.34 -0.24 -17.11
N ALA A 283 -5.86 -1.40 -16.73
CA ALA A 283 -5.86 -2.60 -17.56
C ALA A 283 -7.27 -3.17 -17.82
N LYS A 284 -8.22 -2.98 -16.92
CA LYS A 284 -9.63 -3.40 -16.97
C LYS A 284 -9.85 -4.91 -16.91
N THR A 285 -9.08 -5.73 -17.62
CA THR A 285 -9.29 -7.17 -17.76
C THR A 285 -8.00 -7.96 -17.58
N SER A 286 -8.11 -9.21 -17.17
CA SER A 286 -6.96 -10.13 -17.05
C SER A 286 -6.28 -10.37 -18.40
N ASP A 287 -7.03 -10.36 -19.52
CA ASP A 287 -6.46 -10.51 -20.85
C ASP A 287 -5.54 -9.34 -21.23
N ASN A 288 -5.94 -8.10 -20.91
CA ASN A 288 -5.09 -6.94 -21.14
C ASN A 288 -3.79 -7.00 -20.31
N VAL A 289 -3.88 -7.44 -19.04
CA VAL A 289 -2.71 -7.66 -18.20
C VAL A 289 -1.80 -8.73 -18.80
N ARG A 290 -2.37 -9.88 -19.16
CA ARG A 290 -1.63 -10.98 -19.78
C ARG A 290 -0.95 -10.56 -21.07
N LYS A 291 -1.66 -9.85 -21.94
CA LYS A 291 -1.09 -9.34 -23.19
C LYS A 291 0.13 -8.46 -22.92
N LEU A 292 0.00 -7.45 -22.05
CA LEU A 292 1.11 -6.56 -21.70
C LEU A 292 2.31 -7.34 -21.14
N LEU A 293 2.06 -8.25 -20.21
CA LEU A 293 3.11 -9.05 -19.58
C LEU A 293 3.82 -9.93 -20.60
N MET A 294 3.10 -10.57 -21.52
CA MET A 294 3.70 -11.44 -22.54
C MET A 294 4.44 -10.66 -23.62
N ASP A 295 3.96 -9.49 -24.00
CA ASP A 295 4.67 -8.61 -24.93
C ASP A 295 6.05 -8.17 -24.37
N VAL A 296 6.17 -8.03 -23.05
CA VAL A 296 7.43 -7.69 -22.35
C VAL A 296 8.26 -8.93 -22.03
N TRP A 297 7.62 -10.05 -21.66
CA TRP A 297 8.29 -11.24 -21.16
C TRP A 297 9.30 -11.85 -22.13
N GLU A 298 8.90 -12.06 -23.39
CA GLU A 298 9.77 -12.71 -24.37
C GLU A 298 11.06 -11.92 -24.65
N PRO A 299 11.03 -10.60 -24.96
CA PRO A 299 12.26 -9.83 -25.13
C PRO A 299 13.07 -9.70 -23.82
N ALA A 300 12.42 -9.55 -22.65
CA ALA A 300 13.11 -9.45 -21.37
C ALA A 300 13.84 -10.76 -21.01
N LYS A 301 13.20 -11.92 -21.23
CA LYS A 301 13.81 -13.23 -21.04
C LYS A 301 15.00 -13.44 -21.97
N ALA A 302 14.87 -13.09 -23.24
CA ALA A 302 15.97 -13.18 -24.19
C ALA A 302 17.17 -12.32 -23.76
N GLN A 303 16.93 -11.11 -23.28
CA GLN A 303 17.98 -10.23 -22.76
C GLN A 303 18.60 -10.78 -21.48
N ALA A 304 17.82 -11.26 -20.54
CA ALA A 304 18.34 -11.86 -19.30
C ALA A 304 19.27 -13.07 -19.56
N LEU A 305 18.90 -13.93 -20.54
CA LEU A 305 19.75 -15.05 -20.96
C LEU A 305 21.03 -14.59 -21.66
N ALA A 306 21.00 -13.46 -22.37
CA ALA A 306 22.22 -12.87 -22.96
C ALA A 306 23.12 -12.28 -21.86
N ASP A 307 22.56 -11.59 -20.89
CA ASP A 307 23.29 -11.04 -19.76
C ASP A 307 23.91 -12.15 -18.88
N GLU A 308 23.17 -13.21 -18.60
CA GLU A 308 23.67 -14.39 -17.86
C GLU A 308 24.98 -14.94 -18.44
N LYS A 309 25.08 -15.02 -19.79
CA LYS A 309 26.30 -15.51 -20.45
C LYS A 309 27.48 -14.58 -20.20
N ILE A 310 27.26 -13.25 -20.27
CA ILE A 310 28.30 -12.26 -20.03
C ILE A 310 28.77 -12.33 -18.56
N LEU A 311 27.80 -12.33 -17.62
CA LEU A 311 28.10 -12.39 -16.18
C LEU A 311 28.80 -13.70 -15.81
N THR A 312 28.41 -14.84 -16.43
CA THR A 312 29.07 -16.14 -16.23
C THR A 312 30.53 -16.11 -16.72
N GLN A 313 30.78 -15.47 -17.87
CA GLN A 313 32.15 -15.31 -18.36
C GLN A 313 33.01 -14.48 -17.39
N MET A 314 32.49 -13.36 -16.90
CA MET A 314 33.19 -12.54 -15.89
C MET A 314 33.50 -13.33 -14.60
N MET A 315 32.56 -14.16 -14.17
CA MET A 315 32.72 -15.03 -13.01
C MET A 315 33.85 -16.08 -13.25
N GLN A 316 33.93 -16.62 -14.45
CA GLN A 316 35.01 -17.57 -14.84
C GLN A 316 36.36 -16.88 -14.91
N GLU A 317 36.45 -15.65 -15.38
CA GLU A 317 37.66 -14.82 -15.38
C GLU A 317 38.15 -14.53 -13.95
N ASP A 318 37.27 -14.44 -12.97
CA ASP A 318 37.61 -14.38 -11.55
C ASP A 318 38.00 -15.77 -10.97
N GLY A 319 38.07 -16.82 -11.78
CA GLY A 319 38.48 -18.17 -11.38
C GLY A 319 37.36 -19.03 -10.76
N ILE A 320 36.12 -18.58 -10.81
CA ILE A 320 34.95 -19.31 -10.26
C ILE A 320 34.31 -20.12 -11.39
N ASN A 321 34.41 -21.45 -11.30
CA ASN A 321 33.86 -22.39 -12.27
C ASN A 321 32.53 -22.96 -11.74
N GLY A 322 31.44 -22.80 -12.49
CA GLY A 322 30.09 -23.29 -12.13
C GLY A 322 29.00 -22.45 -12.74
N PRO A 323 27.76 -22.73 -12.40
CA PRO A 323 26.64 -21.90 -12.83
C PRO A 323 26.64 -20.53 -12.10
N LEU A 324 26.15 -19.52 -12.79
CA LEU A 324 25.82 -18.23 -12.18
C LEU A 324 24.62 -18.43 -11.25
N GLU A 325 24.77 -18.13 -9.99
CA GLU A 325 23.73 -18.29 -8.98
C GLU A 325 23.05 -16.95 -8.67
N ALA A 326 21.90 -16.98 -8.01
CA ALA A 326 21.15 -15.77 -7.67
C ALA A 326 21.97 -14.73 -6.89
N TRP A 327 22.83 -15.19 -5.98
CA TRP A 327 23.74 -14.33 -5.20
C TRP A 327 24.94 -13.77 -5.98
N ASP A 328 25.16 -14.21 -7.21
CA ASP A 328 26.22 -13.71 -8.09
C ASP A 328 25.74 -12.59 -9.01
N TRP A 329 24.44 -12.58 -9.32
CA TRP A 329 23.86 -11.67 -10.32
C TRP A 329 24.14 -10.20 -10.02
N HIS A 330 23.80 -9.72 -8.83
CA HIS A 330 24.00 -8.32 -8.45
C HIS A 330 25.49 -7.93 -8.50
N TYR A 331 26.38 -8.79 -8.04
CA TYR A 331 27.80 -8.52 -8.01
C TYR A 331 28.40 -8.38 -9.41
N TYR A 332 28.14 -9.34 -10.29
CA TYR A 332 28.68 -9.28 -11.65
C TYR A 332 27.96 -8.26 -12.52
N ALA A 333 26.70 -8.00 -12.31
CA ALA A 333 25.99 -6.90 -12.98
C ALA A 333 26.60 -5.54 -12.62
N GLU A 334 26.97 -5.31 -11.36
CA GLU A 334 27.64 -4.10 -10.91
C GLU A 334 29.07 -4.00 -11.48
N LYS A 335 29.85 -5.06 -11.46
CA LYS A 335 31.17 -5.09 -12.10
C LYS A 335 31.08 -4.74 -13.60
N ARG A 336 30.08 -5.27 -14.30
CA ARG A 336 29.84 -4.95 -15.70
C ARG A 336 29.45 -3.47 -15.87
N ARG A 337 28.55 -2.94 -15.03
CA ARG A 337 28.16 -1.53 -15.08
C ARG A 337 29.35 -0.59 -14.93
N GLN A 338 30.23 -0.88 -13.98
CA GLN A 338 31.47 -0.12 -13.77
C GLN A 338 32.40 -0.20 -14.98
N ALA A 339 32.57 -1.40 -15.56
CA ALA A 339 33.44 -1.58 -16.74
C ALA A 339 32.89 -0.89 -18.02
N ASP A 340 31.55 -0.92 -18.21
CA ASP A 340 30.92 -0.38 -19.43
C ASP A 340 30.77 1.14 -19.38
N HIS A 341 30.65 1.74 -18.17
CA HIS A 341 30.29 3.15 -18.03
C HIS A 341 31.31 4.00 -17.28
N ASP A 342 32.39 3.40 -16.77
CA ASP A 342 33.44 4.10 -15.99
C ASP A 342 32.82 4.98 -14.86
N LEU A 343 31.76 4.47 -14.21
CA LEU A 343 31.04 5.13 -13.12
C LEU A 343 31.48 4.54 -11.79
N ASP A 344 32.13 5.37 -10.99
CA ASP A 344 32.41 5.11 -9.57
C ASP A 344 31.31 5.83 -8.73
N GLU A 345 30.63 5.11 -7.84
CA GLU A 345 29.58 5.66 -6.94
C GLU A 345 30.12 5.91 -5.54
#